data_668568e5c855517940ee804d5322adf9
#
_entry.id   668568e5c855517940ee804d5322adf9
#
_cell.length_a   1.000
_cell.length_b   1.000
_cell.length_c   1.000
_cell.angle_alpha   90.00
_cell.angle_beta   90.00
_cell.angle_gamma   90.00
#
_symmetry.space_group_name_H-M   'P 1'
#
loop_
_entity.id
_entity.type
_entity.pdbx_description
1 polymer ?
#
loop_
_entity_poly.entity_id
_entity_poly.type
_entity_poly.pdbx_seq_one_letter_code
_entity_poly.pdbx_strand_id
1 'polypeptide(L)'
;METRTANLIIGTSGGTAGGNATNYKLALPSTWIKEMGLTPEQRQVELRFNGASIVITRKLPFAEFLEASRHAGHKTLLLSCYSRDTLCARIAADETKKTVCVENLAADCLKLPFGNNKNPIWKDYQHFLENRCIPKTRAGLQEYLETIGVDSYEPLEIIRKTQGRMAEDDLWLTVEELK
;
A
#
# COMPACT_ATOMS: atom_id res chain seq x y z
N MET A 1 -6.39 -24.12 -17.40
CA MET A 1 -7.19 -22.90 -17.09
C MET A 1 -8.65 -23.30 -17.09
N GLU A 2 -9.37 -23.10 -15.98
CA GLU A 2 -10.77 -23.47 -15.84
C GLU A 2 -11.65 -22.23 -16.10
N THR A 3 -12.79 -22.40 -16.77
CA THR A 3 -13.73 -21.31 -17.10
C THR A 3 -15.12 -21.71 -16.65
N ARG A 4 -15.84 -20.79 -16.02
CA ARG A 4 -17.25 -20.96 -15.64
C ARG A 4 -18.05 -19.69 -15.96
N THR A 5 -19.29 -19.88 -16.38
CA THR A 5 -20.27 -18.80 -16.47
C THR A 5 -20.97 -18.65 -15.13
N ALA A 6 -21.13 -17.43 -14.64
CA ALA A 6 -21.84 -17.13 -13.40
C ALA A 6 -22.70 -15.86 -13.58
N ASN A 7 -23.80 -15.79 -12.83
CA ASN A 7 -24.66 -14.60 -12.80
C ASN A 7 -24.28 -13.70 -11.62
N LEU A 8 -24.29 -12.39 -11.86
CA LEU A 8 -24.20 -11.41 -10.78
C LEU A 8 -25.50 -11.40 -10.00
N ILE A 9 -25.39 -11.50 -8.68
CA ILE A 9 -26.50 -11.29 -7.75
C ILE A 9 -26.66 -9.79 -7.55
N ILE A 10 -27.81 -9.26 -7.91
CA ILE A 10 -28.14 -7.84 -7.80
C ILE A 10 -29.01 -7.64 -6.57
N GLY A 11 -28.60 -6.76 -5.68
CA GLY A 11 -29.34 -6.40 -4.48
C GLY A 11 -29.40 -4.88 -4.30
N THR A 12 -30.43 -4.39 -3.65
CA THR A 12 -30.52 -2.99 -3.20
C THR A 12 -29.89 -2.89 -1.82
N SER A 13 -28.93 -1.96 -1.63
CA SER A 13 -28.43 -1.66 -0.29
C SER A 13 -29.44 -0.75 0.43
N GLY A 14 -30.13 -1.30 1.42
CA GLY A 14 -30.92 -0.52 2.37
C GLY A 14 -29.97 0.20 3.35
N GLY A 15 -29.85 1.50 3.21
CA GLY A 15 -29.11 2.36 4.15
C GLY A 15 -29.67 3.79 4.08
N THR A 16 -29.60 4.52 5.18
CA THR A 16 -30.13 5.88 5.42
C THR A 16 -29.48 6.98 4.58
N ALA A 17 -28.55 6.67 3.70
CA ALA A 17 -27.99 7.61 2.72
C ALA A 17 -28.82 7.53 1.44
N GLY A 18 -29.63 8.54 1.20
CA GLY A 18 -30.61 8.61 0.11
C GLY A 18 -30.02 8.27 -1.25
N GLY A 19 -30.67 7.33 -1.91
CA GLY A 19 -30.40 6.89 -3.27
C GLY A 19 -30.31 5.35 -3.36
N ASN A 20 -31.01 4.78 -4.32
CA ASN A 20 -31.04 3.34 -4.62
C ASN A 20 -29.64 2.85 -5.09
N ALA A 21 -28.69 2.70 -4.17
CA ALA A 21 -27.39 2.13 -4.49
C ALA A 21 -27.55 0.63 -4.76
N THR A 22 -27.27 0.21 -5.98
CA THR A 22 -27.28 -1.20 -6.39
C THR A 22 -25.98 -1.87 -5.95
N ASN A 23 -26.10 -3.01 -5.27
CA ASN A 23 -24.97 -3.84 -4.86
C ASN A 23 -24.88 -5.07 -5.76
N TYR A 24 -23.69 -5.40 -6.24
CA TYR A 24 -23.42 -6.56 -7.08
C TYR A 24 -22.56 -7.55 -6.33
N LYS A 25 -22.95 -8.83 -6.32
CA LYS A 25 -22.20 -9.92 -5.69
C LYS A 25 -21.98 -11.03 -6.71
N LEU A 26 -20.81 -11.68 -6.64
CA LEU A 26 -20.45 -12.84 -7.43
C LEU A 26 -20.13 -14.01 -6.50
N ALA A 27 -20.78 -15.16 -6.70
CA ALA A 27 -20.44 -16.39 -6.03
C ALA A 27 -19.26 -17.06 -6.75
N LEU A 28 -18.17 -17.30 -6.03
CA LEU A 28 -16.99 -18.00 -6.55
C LEU A 28 -17.06 -19.48 -6.16
N PRO A 29 -16.59 -20.43 -7.01
CA PRO A 29 -16.49 -21.83 -6.67
C PRO A 29 -15.58 -22.06 -5.45
N SER A 30 -16.03 -22.89 -4.52
CA SER A 30 -15.27 -23.19 -3.28
C SER A 30 -13.92 -23.87 -3.58
N THR A 31 -13.83 -24.61 -4.68
CA THR A 31 -12.58 -25.24 -5.15
C THR A 31 -11.55 -24.18 -5.49
N TRP A 32 -11.93 -23.13 -6.25
CA TRP A 32 -11.05 -22.03 -6.60
C TRP A 32 -10.58 -21.25 -5.36
N ILE A 33 -11.48 -21.02 -4.41
CA ILE A 33 -11.15 -20.35 -3.15
C ILE A 33 -10.10 -21.14 -2.36
N LYS A 34 -10.24 -22.47 -2.31
CA LYS A 34 -9.26 -23.36 -1.67
C LYS A 34 -7.91 -23.36 -2.39
N GLU A 35 -7.91 -23.45 -3.73
CA GLU A 35 -6.71 -23.40 -4.55
C GLU A 35 -5.96 -22.06 -4.44
N MET A 36 -6.69 -20.95 -4.24
CA MET A 36 -6.11 -19.65 -3.94
C MET A 36 -5.51 -19.58 -2.51
N GLY A 37 -5.67 -20.61 -1.68
CA GLY A 37 -5.21 -20.62 -0.29
C GLY A 37 -5.98 -19.65 0.62
N LEU A 38 -7.23 -19.34 0.28
CA LEU A 38 -8.10 -18.51 1.11
C LEU A 38 -8.79 -19.37 2.19
N THR A 39 -8.74 -18.90 3.43
CA THR A 39 -9.36 -19.52 4.60
C THR A 39 -10.28 -18.52 5.31
N PRO A 40 -11.12 -18.96 6.27
CA PRO A 40 -11.92 -18.03 7.08
C PRO A 40 -11.07 -16.96 7.79
N GLU A 41 -9.84 -17.29 8.17
CA GLU A 41 -8.88 -16.42 8.87
C GLU A 41 -8.14 -15.51 7.89
N GLN A 42 -7.83 -16.01 6.68
CA GLN A 42 -7.09 -15.30 5.62
C GLN A 42 -7.99 -15.15 4.38
N ARG A 43 -9.03 -14.34 4.50
CA ARG A 43 -10.07 -14.15 3.46
C ARG A 43 -9.94 -12.83 2.68
N GLN A 44 -8.88 -12.08 2.89
CA GLN A 44 -8.67 -10.83 2.17
C GLN A 44 -8.17 -11.10 0.75
N VAL A 45 -8.78 -10.41 -0.20
CA VAL A 45 -8.40 -10.43 -1.60
C VAL A 45 -8.11 -9.03 -2.10
N GLU A 46 -7.23 -8.94 -3.08
CA GLU A 46 -6.99 -7.73 -3.85
C GLU A 46 -7.80 -7.81 -5.14
N LEU A 47 -8.52 -6.74 -5.45
CA LEU A 47 -9.29 -6.60 -6.68
C LEU A 47 -8.59 -5.59 -7.59
N ARG A 48 -8.28 -5.98 -8.82
CA ARG A 48 -7.73 -5.10 -9.85
C ARG A 48 -8.69 -5.01 -11.02
N PHE A 49 -9.04 -3.79 -11.42
CA PHE A 49 -9.89 -3.52 -12.56
C PHE A 49 -9.11 -2.74 -13.62
N ASN A 50 -9.13 -3.22 -14.86
CA ASN A 50 -8.41 -2.60 -15.98
C ASN A 50 -9.35 -1.97 -17.05
N GLY A 51 -10.62 -1.76 -16.71
CA GLY A 51 -11.64 -1.26 -17.61
C GLY A 51 -12.47 -2.36 -18.31
N ALA A 52 -11.95 -3.59 -18.41
CA ALA A 52 -12.62 -4.70 -19.10
C ALA A 52 -12.79 -5.94 -18.21
N SER A 53 -11.89 -6.17 -17.27
CA SER A 53 -11.88 -7.36 -16.42
C SER A 53 -11.55 -7.02 -14.98
N ILE A 54 -12.02 -7.87 -14.05
CA ILE A 54 -11.65 -7.83 -12.64
C ILE A 54 -10.79 -9.05 -12.37
N VAL A 55 -9.58 -8.83 -11.89
CA VAL A 55 -8.67 -9.87 -11.40
C VAL A 55 -8.77 -9.91 -9.88
N ILE A 56 -8.96 -11.09 -9.33
CA ILE A 56 -9.04 -11.33 -7.89
C ILE A 56 -7.81 -12.15 -7.50
N THR A 57 -6.99 -11.62 -6.57
CA THR A 57 -5.83 -12.32 -6.04
C THR A 57 -5.90 -12.40 -4.53
N ARG A 58 -5.31 -13.44 -3.92
CA ARG A 58 -5.16 -13.49 -2.46
C ARG A 58 -4.25 -12.35 -2.01
N LYS A 59 -4.67 -11.62 -0.98
CA LYS A 59 -3.80 -10.65 -0.32
C LYS A 59 -2.78 -11.41 0.52
N LEU A 60 -1.50 -11.22 0.24
CA LEU A 60 -0.42 -11.89 0.96
C LEU A 60 -0.18 -11.23 2.33
N PRO A 61 0.06 -11.99 3.41
CA PRO A 61 0.67 -11.48 4.62
C PRO A 61 2.02 -10.82 4.34
N PHE A 62 2.46 -9.91 5.22
CA PHE A 62 3.65 -9.09 4.99
C PHE A 62 4.91 -9.90 4.65
N ALA A 63 5.18 -10.96 5.42
CA ALA A 63 6.35 -11.82 5.18
C ALA A 63 6.25 -12.55 3.83
N GLU A 64 5.08 -13.13 3.51
CA GLU A 64 4.86 -13.82 2.22
C GLU A 64 4.95 -12.85 1.04
N PHE A 65 4.51 -11.59 1.20
CA PHE A 65 4.65 -10.56 0.18
C PHE A 65 6.12 -10.29 -0.15
N LEU A 66 6.97 -10.15 0.89
CA LEU A 66 8.40 -9.93 0.72
C LEU A 66 9.08 -11.12 0.02
N GLU A 67 8.77 -12.34 0.44
CA GLU A 67 9.30 -13.56 -0.18
C GLU A 67 8.86 -13.70 -1.63
N ALA A 68 7.58 -13.49 -1.92
CA ALA A 68 7.05 -13.55 -3.29
C ALA A 68 7.71 -12.54 -4.22
N SER A 69 7.92 -11.30 -3.76
CA SER A 69 8.60 -10.26 -4.53
C SER A 69 10.07 -10.61 -4.78
N ARG A 70 10.77 -11.16 -3.76
CA ARG A 70 12.16 -11.62 -3.89
C ARG A 70 12.28 -12.78 -4.88
N HIS A 71 11.46 -13.81 -4.74
CA HIS A 71 11.47 -14.96 -5.66
C HIS A 71 11.18 -14.57 -7.10
N ALA A 72 10.37 -13.54 -7.30
CA ALA A 72 10.07 -13.01 -8.63
C ALA A 72 11.17 -12.08 -9.19
N GLY A 73 12.22 -11.77 -8.43
CA GLY A 73 13.29 -10.86 -8.82
C GLY A 73 12.84 -9.42 -8.96
N HIS A 74 11.79 -9.01 -8.23
CA HIS A 74 11.27 -7.65 -8.30
C HIS A 74 12.14 -6.68 -7.49
N LYS A 75 12.22 -5.45 -7.96
CA LYS A 75 12.77 -4.35 -7.17
C LYS A 75 11.80 -4.05 -6.02
N THR A 76 12.22 -4.35 -4.79
CA THR A 76 11.39 -4.22 -3.58
C THR A 76 12.09 -3.34 -2.56
N LEU A 77 11.37 -2.37 -2.02
CA LEU A 77 11.83 -1.51 -0.94
C LEU A 77 11.15 -1.89 0.36
N LEU A 78 11.90 -1.91 1.44
CA LEU A 78 11.41 -2.02 2.80
C LEU A 78 11.61 -0.67 3.50
N LEU A 79 10.51 -0.02 3.88
CA LEU A 79 10.54 1.20 4.68
C LEU A 79 10.13 0.83 6.12
N SER A 80 10.97 1.20 7.08
CA SER A 80 10.64 1.09 8.50
C SER A 80 10.27 2.47 9.03
N CYS A 81 9.07 2.58 9.59
CA CYS A 81 8.49 3.83 10.10
C CYS A 81 8.58 3.86 11.62
N TYR A 82 9.23 4.87 12.15
CA TYR A 82 9.45 5.06 13.58
C TYR A 82 8.71 6.30 14.07
N SER A 83 8.26 6.26 15.33
CA SER A 83 7.90 7.45 16.10
C SER A 83 8.86 7.54 17.30
N ARG A 84 9.71 8.56 17.32
CA ARG A 84 10.89 8.62 18.19
C ARG A 84 11.75 7.35 18.02
N ASP A 85 11.90 6.56 19.06
CA ASP A 85 12.70 5.32 19.06
C ASP A 85 11.87 4.04 18.87
N THR A 86 10.56 4.19 18.64
CA THR A 86 9.65 3.04 18.53
C THR A 86 9.31 2.75 17.06
N LEU A 87 9.56 1.52 16.62
CA LEU A 87 9.11 1.04 15.31
C LEU A 87 7.59 0.90 15.31
N CYS A 88 6.90 1.67 14.48
CA CYS A 88 5.44 1.76 14.44
C CYS A 88 4.82 0.99 13.28
N ALA A 89 5.53 0.91 12.16
CA ALA A 89 5.05 0.18 10.98
C ALA A 89 6.21 -0.20 10.06
N ARG A 90 5.98 -1.20 9.21
CA ARG A 90 6.83 -1.54 8.07
C ARG A 90 6.02 -1.49 6.78
N ILE A 91 6.60 -0.94 5.73
CA ILE A 91 6.01 -0.86 4.40
C ILE A 91 6.90 -1.63 3.44
N ALA A 92 6.36 -2.65 2.79
CA ALA A 92 7.00 -3.33 1.68
C ALA A 92 6.41 -2.79 0.37
N ALA A 93 7.24 -2.20 -0.47
CA ALA A 93 6.85 -1.62 -1.75
C ALA A 93 7.50 -2.37 -2.90
N ASP A 94 6.71 -3.10 -3.68
CA ASP A 94 7.14 -3.75 -4.93
C ASP A 94 7.08 -2.72 -6.06
N GLU A 95 8.22 -2.15 -6.39
CA GLU A 95 8.37 -1.13 -7.43
C GLU A 95 8.08 -1.66 -8.84
N THR A 96 8.27 -2.96 -9.06
CA THR A 96 8.03 -3.61 -10.36
C THR A 96 6.53 -3.77 -10.62
N LYS A 97 5.79 -4.27 -9.64
CA LYS A 97 4.33 -4.47 -9.75
C LYS A 97 3.50 -3.27 -9.35
N LYS A 98 4.13 -2.24 -8.76
CA LYS A 98 3.42 -1.08 -8.20
C LYS A 98 2.36 -1.51 -7.17
N THR A 99 2.80 -2.37 -6.25
CA THR A 99 1.97 -2.84 -5.13
C THR A 99 2.66 -2.59 -3.80
N VAL A 100 1.86 -2.48 -2.75
CA VAL A 100 2.36 -2.18 -1.41
C VAL A 100 1.67 -3.08 -0.40
N CYS A 101 2.44 -3.53 0.59
CA CYS A 101 1.93 -4.23 1.76
C CYS A 101 2.42 -3.50 3.02
N VAL A 102 1.57 -3.37 4.01
CA VAL A 102 1.90 -2.70 5.27
C VAL A 102 1.68 -3.64 6.45
N GLU A 103 2.60 -3.59 7.39
CA GLU A 103 2.49 -4.21 8.70
C GLU A 103 2.48 -3.12 9.76
N ASN A 104 1.32 -2.91 10.38
CA ASN A 104 1.15 -1.94 11.46
C ASN A 104 1.50 -2.60 12.79
N LEU A 105 2.43 -2.03 13.53
CA LEU A 105 2.93 -2.53 14.82
C LEU A 105 2.41 -1.67 15.99
N ALA A 106 2.15 -0.38 15.76
CA ALA A 106 1.54 0.50 16.74
C ALA A 106 0.00 0.44 16.68
N ALA A 107 -0.64 0.55 17.84
CA ALA A 107 -2.10 0.64 17.95
C ALA A 107 -2.64 2.04 17.65
N ASP A 108 -1.82 3.08 17.92
CA ASP A 108 -2.17 4.48 17.68
C ASP A 108 -2.06 4.83 16.21
N CYS A 109 -3.19 5.12 15.59
CA CYS A 109 -3.26 5.44 14.17
C CYS A 109 -2.51 6.73 13.76
N LEU A 110 -2.27 7.65 14.70
CA LEU A 110 -1.50 8.87 14.46
C LEU A 110 0.00 8.58 14.24
N LYS A 111 0.47 7.41 14.68
CA LYS A 111 1.85 6.94 14.47
C LYS A 111 2.00 6.03 13.26
N LEU A 112 0.92 5.79 12.53
CA LEU A 112 0.92 4.90 11.37
C LEU A 112 1.03 5.69 10.07
N PRO A 113 1.78 5.18 9.09
CA PRO A 113 2.03 5.87 7.81
C PRO A 113 0.75 6.14 7.01
N PHE A 114 -0.27 5.30 7.18
CA PHE A 114 -1.55 5.40 6.46
C PHE A 114 -2.73 5.61 7.41
N GLY A 115 -2.48 5.98 8.66
CA GLY A 115 -3.53 6.19 9.66
C GLY A 115 -4.45 4.99 9.79
N ASN A 116 -5.75 5.19 9.60
CA ASN A 116 -6.77 4.14 9.67
C ASN A 116 -6.88 3.27 8.40
N ASN A 117 -6.18 3.63 7.31
CA ASN A 117 -6.19 2.83 6.08
C ASN A 117 -5.31 1.58 6.25
N LYS A 118 -5.95 0.43 6.51
CA LYS A 118 -5.28 -0.87 6.67
C LYS A 118 -4.90 -1.54 5.35
N ASN A 119 -5.37 -1.01 4.23
CA ASN A 119 -5.18 -1.59 2.91
C ASN A 119 -4.73 -0.51 1.92
N PRO A 120 -3.56 0.12 2.12
CA PRO A 120 -3.07 1.14 1.23
C PRO A 120 -2.80 0.56 -0.16
N ILE A 121 -3.09 1.35 -1.19
CA ILE A 121 -2.74 1.07 -2.57
C ILE A 121 -1.48 1.84 -2.97
N TRP A 122 -0.95 1.59 -4.15
CA TRP A 122 0.27 2.25 -4.66
C TRP A 122 0.17 3.78 -4.64
N LYS A 123 -0.99 4.33 -4.97
CA LYS A 123 -1.22 5.78 -4.93
C LYS A 123 -1.11 6.35 -3.50
N ASP A 124 -1.62 5.62 -2.50
CA ASP A 124 -1.51 6.03 -1.09
C ASP A 124 -0.05 6.04 -0.65
N TYR A 125 0.74 5.06 -1.08
CA TYR A 125 2.18 5.00 -0.84
C TYR A 125 2.91 6.18 -1.47
N GLN A 126 2.64 6.50 -2.73
CA GLN A 126 3.25 7.65 -3.40
C GLN A 126 2.91 8.96 -2.67
N HIS A 127 1.64 9.14 -2.31
CA HIS A 127 1.19 10.31 -1.54
C HIS A 127 1.85 10.39 -0.15
N PHE A 128 1.99 9.25 0.54
CA PHE A 128 2.72 9.19 1.79
C PHE A 128 4.16 9.65 1.64
N LEU A 129 4.89 9.19 0.62
CA LEU A 129 6.26 9.62 0.37
C LEU A 129 6.35 11.13 0.09
N GLU A 130 5.43 11.66 -0.72
CA GLU A 130 5.35 13.09 -1.02
C GLU A 130 5.08 13.93 0.23
N ASN A 131 4.21 13.45 1.13
CA ASN A 131 3.89 14.12 2.40
C ASN A 131 5.05 14.07 3.42
N ARG A 132 6.05 13.20 3.21
CA ARG A 132 7.29 13.14 4.00
C ARG A 132 8.42 13.98 3.40
N CYS A 133 8.11 14.81 2.43
CA CYS A 133 9.02 15.74 1.78
C CYS A 133 8.48 17.17 1.84
N ILE A 134 9.37 18.14 1.66
CA ILE A 134 8.91 19.52 1.49
C ILE A 134 8.06 19.64 0.22
N PRO A 135 7.04 20.52 0.20
CA PRO A 135 6.19 20.69 -0.98
C PRO A 135 6.98 21.12 -2.23
N LYS A 136 6.64 20.55 -3.39
CA LYS A 136 7.24 20.95 -4.69
C LYS A 136 7.10 22.43 -5.01
N THR A 137 6.08 23.10 -4.45
CA THR A 137 5.79 24.52 -4.66
C THR A 137 6.54 25.46 -3.72
N ARG A 138 7.37 24.92 -2.82
CA ARG A 138 8.12 25.74 -1.85
C ARG A 138 9.13 26.62 -2.57
N ALA A 139 9.17 27.90 -2.21
CA ALA A 139 10.24 28.80 -2.63
C ALA A 139 11.61 28.30 -2.10
N GLY A 140 12.66 28.38 -2.93
CA GLY A 140 14.00 27.87 -2.58
C GLY A 140 14.13 26.34 -2.64
N LEU A 141 13.20 25.65 -3.36
CA LEU A 141 13.28 24.19 -3.51
C LEU A 141 14.62 23.73 -4.07
N GLN A 142 15.13 24.38 -5.12
CA GLN A 142 16.37 24.00 -5.77
C GLN A 142 17.56 24.13 -4.82
N GLU A 143 17.67 25.22 -4.09
CA GLU A 143 18.72 25.43 -3.08
C GLU A 143 18.66 24.38 -1.95
N TYR A 144 17.44 24.01 -1.55
CA TYR A 144 17.25 22.95 -0.58
C TYR A 144 17.73 21.59 -1.11
N LEU A 145 17.37 21.20 -2.34
CA LEU A 145 17.81 19.95 -2.95
C LEU A 145 19.33 19.89 -3.07
N GLU A 146 19.98 20.97 -3.51
CA GLU A 146 21.44 21.09 -3.55
C GLU A 146 22.07 20.92 -2.16
N THR A 147 21.47 21.53 -1.13
CA THR A 147 21.95 21.44 0.26
C THR A 147 21.93 20.01 0.79
N ILE A 148 20.90 19.21 0.45
CA ILE A 148 20.81 17.82 0.87
C ILE A 148 21.51 16.85 -0.11
N GLY A 149 22.05 17.34 -1.22
CA GLY A 149 22.76 16.57 -2.24
C GLY A 149 21.85 15.65 -3.04
N VAL A 150 20.74 16.20 -3.53
CA VAL A 150 19.75 15.51 -4.40
C VAL A 150 19.56 16.34 -5.66
N ASP A 151 19.77 15.73 -6.84
CA ASP A 151 19.76 16.44 -8.13
C ASP A 151 18.37 16.85 -8.62
N SER A 152 17.35 16.10 -8.23
CA SER A 152 15.97 16.33 -8.66
C SER A 152 14.98 15.97 -7.54
N TYR A 153 13.71 16.46 -7.66
CA TYR A 153 12.69 16.17 -6.67
C TYR A 153 12.19 14.72 -6.82
N GLU A 154 12.90 13.81 -6.18
CA GLU A 154 12.53 12.40 -6.05
C GLU A 154 12.28 12.07 -4.57
N PRO A 155 11.01 11.83 -4.17
CA PRO A 155 10.65 11.66 -2.77
C PRO A 155 11.48 10.60 -2.02
N LEU A 156 11.77 9.45 -2.65
CA LEU A 156 12.59 8.41 -2.03
C LEU A 156 14.03 8.88 -1.77
N GLU A 157 14.62 9.61 -2.70
CA GLU A 157 16.00 10.14 -2.54
C GLU A 157 16.03 11.22 -1.44
N ILE A 158 15.02 12.10 -1.42
CA ILE A 158 14.88 13.10 -0.35
C ILE A 158 14.74 12.39 1.01
N ILE A 159 13.87 11.38 1.11
CA ILE A 159 13.67 10.60 2.35
C ILE A 159 14.96 9.87 2.77
N ARG A 160 15.74 9.31 1.85
CA ARG A 160 17.02 8.69 2.15
C ARG A 160 18.00 9.67 2.82
N LYS A 161 17.96 10.94 2.43
CA LYS A 161 18.82 12.00 3.00
C LYS A 161 18.29 12.59 4.29
N THR A 162 16.97 12.79 4.38
CA THR A 162 16.31 13.49 5.49
C THR A 162 15.66 12.56 6.51
N GLN A 163 15.61 11.26 6.22
CA GLN A 163 14.81 10.27 6.94
C GLN A 163 13.31 10.61 6.92
N GLY A 164 12.86 11.45 6.01
CA GLY A 164 11.48 11.91 5.95
C GLY A 164 11.00 12.63 7.23
N ARG A 165 11.92 13.24 8.00
CA ARG A 165 11.57 13.98 9.21
C ARG A 165 10.88 15.28 8.86
N MET A 166 9.79 15.55 9.56
CA MET A 166 9.01 16.79 9.43
C MET A 166 8.95 17.51 10.79
N ALA A 167 8.71 18.81 10.75
CA ALA A 167 8.63 19.60 11.98
C ALA A 167 7.34 19.37 12.77
N GLU A 168 6.32 18.83 12.11
CA GLU A 168 4.97 18.68 12.64
C GLU A 168 4.77 17.40 13.47
N ASP A 169 5.71 16.44 13.37
CA ASP A 169 5.58 15.16 14.06
C ASP A 169 6.95 14.54 14.44
N ASP A 170 6.90 13.45 15.21
CA ASP A 170 8.07 12.67 15.63
C ASP A 170 8.35 11.48 14.71
N LEU A 171 7.71 11.41 13.52
CA LEU A 171 7.87 10.28 12.60
C LEU A 171 9.14 10.42 11.77
N TRP A 172 9.80 9.30 11.53
CA TRP A 172 10.93 9.20 10.62
C TRP A 172 11.03 7.81 9.99
N LEU A 173 11.80 7.69 8.92
CA LEU A 173 11.85 6.52 8.07
C LEU A 173 13.28 6.05 7.83
N THR A 174 13.45 4.72 7.70
CA THR A 174 14.58 4.12 7.00
C THR A 174 14.10 3.50 5.71
N VAL A 175 14.95 3.46 4.69
CA VAL A 175 14.67 2.86 3.38
C VAL A 175 15.76 1.86 3.06
N GLU A 176 15.39 0.60 2.89
CA GLU A 176 16.28 -0.50 2.50
C GLU A 176 15.81 -1.08 1.17
N GLU A 177 16.73 -1.33 0.25
CA GLU A 177 16.45 -2.05 -0.99
C GLU A 177 16.75 -3.54 -0.77
N LEU A 178 15.73 -4.36 -0.92
CA LEU A 178 15.85 -5.81 -0.77
C LEU A 178 16.33 -6.43 -2.10
N LYS A 179 17.38 -7.24 -2.00
CA LYS A 179 17.96 -7.99 -3.13
C LYS A 179 17.42 -9.42 -3.17
#